data_aeeae8dfe6017dbe97d84b0c89404fd2
#
_entry.id   aeeae8dfe6017dbe97d84b0c89404fd2
#
_cell.length_a   1.000
_cell.length_b   1.000
_cell.length_c   1.000
_cell.angle_alpha   90.00
_cell.angle_beta   90.00
_cell.angle_gamma   90.00
#
_symmetry.space_group_name_H-M   'P 1'
#
loop_
_entity.id
_entity.type
_entity.pdbx_description
1 polymer ?
#
loop_
_entity_poly.entity_id
_entity_poly.type
_entity_poly.pdbx_seq_one_letter_code
_entity_poly.pdbx_strand_id
1 'polypeptide(L)'
;MTEVRAGVDDVDRRLVELLGRRFGYMDAAARIKPDREAVRDEWRKADVLAKVDSAAAELGVDRKLMARIYEDLIETSIAHEMDEFDRTRA
;
A
#
# COMPACT_ATOMS: atom_id res chain seq x y z
N MET A 1 -28.74 -7.88 -8.12
CA MET A 1 -27.28 -8.07 -8.32
C MET A 1 -26.65 -7.04 -9.25
N THR A 2 -27.38 -6.56 -10.26
CA THR A 2 -26.83 -5.56 -11.19
C THR A 2 -26.34 -4.29 -10.47
N GLU A 3 -27.16 -3.76 -9.56
CA GLU A 3 -26.80 -2.56 -8.79
C GLU A 3 -25.64 -2.80 -7.85
N VAL A 4 -25.57 -3.98 -7.23
CA VAL A 4 -24.46 -4.35 -6.33
C VAL A 4 -23.18 -4.43 -7.13
N ARG A 5 -23.19 -5.06 -8.29
CA ARG A 5 -21.99 -5.18 -9.15
C ARG A 5 -21.53 -3.83 -9.66
N ALA A 6 -22.46 -2.96 -10.05
CA ALA A 6 -22.11 -1.60 -10.47
C ALA A 6 -21.45 -0.83 -9.33
N GLY A 7 -21.93 -1.00 -8.10
CA GLY A 7 -21.33 -0.39 -6.92
C GLY A 7 -19.91 -0.92 -6.66
N VAL A 8 -19.71 -2.24 -6.77
CA VAL A 8 -18.38 -2.84 -6.62
C VAL A 8 -17.43 -2.32 -7.69
N ASP A 9 -17.86 -2.25 -8.93
CA ASP A 9 -17.02 -1.76 -10.03
C ASP A 9 -16.60 -0.31 -9.81
N ASP A 10 -17.51 0.53 -9.31
CA ASP A 10 -17.18 1.92 -8.96
C ASP A 10 -16.14 1.99 -7.84
N VAL A 11 -16.32 1.22 -6.79
CA VAL A 11 -15.38 1.16 -5.66
C VAL A 11 -14.01 0.65 -6.14
N ASP A 12 -14.00 -0.40 -6.96
CA ASP A 12 -12.74 -0.95 -7.47
C ASP A 12 -11.97 0.07 -8.30
N ARG A 13 -12.66 0.85 -9.12
CA ARG A 13 -12.03 1.92 -9.89
C ARG A 13 -11.37 2.94 -8.96
N ARG A 14 -12.05 3.35 -7.90
CA ARG A 14 -11.51 4.28 -6.90
C ARG A 14 -10.32 3.69 -6.16
N LEU A 15 -10.39 2.39 -5.83
CA LEU A 15 -9.28 1.68 -5.19
C LEU A 15 -8.04 1.65 -6.09
N VAL A 16 -8.21 1.36 -7.38
CA VAL A 16 -7.10 1.37 -8.34
C VAL A 16 -6.47 2.76 -8.42
N GLU A 17 -7.27 3.82 -8.46
CA GLU A 17 -6.76 5.19 -8.44
C GLU A 17 -5.94 5.49 -7.17
N LEU A 18 -6.46 5.09 -6.00
CA LEU A 18 -5.78 5.29 -4.72
C LEU A 18 -4.50 4.48 -4.62
N LEU A 19 -4.53 3.24 -5.07
CA LEU A 19 -3.34 2.40 -5.10
C LEU A 19 -2.29 2.97 -6.03
N GLY A 20 -2.69 3.50 -7.19
CA GLY A 20 -1.79 4.17 -8.12
C GLY A 20 -1.10 5.37 -7.47
N ARG A 21 -1.85 6.18 -6.72
CA ARG A 21 -1.28 7.30 -5.96
C ARG A 21 -0.30 6.81 -4.89
N ARG A 22 -0.66 5.73 -4.20
CA ARG A 22 0.20 5.15 -3.16
C ARG A 22 1.52 4.64 -3.76
N PHE A 23 1.47 3.95 -4.90
CA PHE A 23 2.68 3.51 -5.61
C PHE A 23 3.52 4.70 -6.10
N GLY A 24 2.89 5.80 -6.48
CA GLY A 24 3.60 7.04 -6.82
C GLY A 24 4.43 7.57 -5.64
N TYR A 25 3.94 7.44 -4.42
CA TYR A 25 4.71 7.78 -3.22
C TYR A 25 5.86 6.80 -2.98
N MET A 26 5.69 5.53 -3.34
CA MET A 26 6.80 4.55 -3.28
C MET A 26 7.90 4.91 -4.26
N ASP A 27 7.53 5.34 -5.47
CA ASP A 27 8.50 5.83 -6.45
C ASP A 27 9.28 7.04 -5.92
N ALA A 28 8.58 7.98 -5.28
CA ALA A 28 9.20 9.15 -4.68
C ALA A 28 10.16 8.75 -3.54
N ALA A 29 9.74 7.81 -2.70
CA ALA A 29 10.58 7.29 -1.61
C ALA A 29 11.85 6.61 -2.16
N ALA A 30 11.74 5.87 -3.25
CA ALA A 30 12.89 5.24 -3.89
C ALA A 30 13.91 6.26 -4.37
N ARG A 31 13.45 7.43 -4.85
CA ARG A 31 14.34 8.50 -5.28
C ARG A 31 15.04 9.22 -4.13
N ILE A 32 14.41 9.23 -2.96
CA ILE A 32 14.91 9.97 -1.77
C ILE A 32 15.85 9.11 -0.93
N LYS A 33 15.59 7.80 -0.81
CA LYS A 33 16.37 6.93 0.09
C LYS A 33 17.83 6.85 -0.35
N PRO A 34 18.77 6.87 0.62
CA PRO A 34 20.19 6.95 0.30
C PRO A 34 20.76 5.63 -0.25
N ASP A 35 20.22 4.50 0.16
CA ASP A 35 20.73 3.19 -0.22
C ASP A 35 19.60 2.15 -0.30
N ARG A 36 19.93 1.00 -0.87
CA ARG A 36 18.99 -0.08 -1.13
C ARG A 36 18.45 -0.70 0.17
N GLU A 37 19.25 -0.76 1.19
CA GLU A 37 18.88 -1.32 2.49
C GLU A 37 17.80 -0.50 3.18
N ALA A 38 17.72 0.80 2.92
CA ALA A 38 16.70 1.68 3.48
C ALA A 38 15.29 1.42 2.91
N VAL A 39 15.18 0.69 1.79
CA VAL A 39 13.88 0.40 1.17
C VAL A 39 13.02 -0.48 2.07
N ARG A 40 13.60 -1.54 2.66
CA ARG A 40 12.88 -2.35 3.64
C ARG A 40 13.08 -1.78 5.03
N ASP A 41 12.03 -1.18 5.57
CA ASP A 41 12.01 -0.57 6.90
C ASP A 41 10.94 -1.27 7.73
N GLU A 42 11.38 -2.18 8.59
CA GLU A 42 10.46 -2.99 9.42
C GLU A 42 9.71 -2.13 10.44
N TRP A 43 10.33 -1.08 10.94
CA TRP A 43 9.66 -0.14 11.83
C TRP A 43 8.50 0.55 11.10
N ARG A 44 8.72 1.01 9.89
CA ARG A 44 7.68 1.67 9.08
C ARG A 44 6.57 0.70 8.71
N LYS A 45 6.89 -0.55 8.39
CA LYS A 45 5.88 -1.59 8.13
C LYS A 45 4.95 -1.76 9.34
N ALA A 46 5.53 -1.91 10.54
CA ALA A 46 4.75 -2.04 11.78
C ALA A 46 3.90 -0.79 12.03
N ASP A 47 4.43 0.39 11.78
CA ASP A 47 3.72 1.67 11.91
C ASP A 47 2.51 1.74 10.98
N VAL A 48 2.66 1.37 9.72
CA VAL A 48 1.56 1.34 8.75
C VAL A 48 0.48 0.36 9.18
N LEU A 49 0.87 -0.85 9.59
CA LEU A 49 -0.10 -1.86 10.06
C LEU A 49 -0.89 -1.37 11.29
N ALA A 50 -0.23 -0.69 12.22
CA ALA A 50 -0.89 -0.13 13.39
C ALA A 50 -1.88 0.98 13.00
N LYS A 51 -1.51 1.85 12.07
CA LYS A 51 -2.39 2.92 11.57
C LYS A 51 -3.60 2.38 10.82
N VAL A 52 -3.40 1.34 10.02
CA VAL A 52 -4.48 0.66 9.30
C VAL A 52 -5.44 -0.02 10.27
N ASP A 53 -4.91 -0.68 11.29
CA ASP A 53 -5.72 -1.32 12.33
C ASP A 53 -6.59 -0.29 13.05
N SER A 54 -6.03 0.85 13.44
CA SER A 54 -6.77 1.94 14.07
C SER A 54 -7.84 2.51 13.16
N ALA A 55 -7.53 2.73 11.88
CA ALA A 55 -8.50 3.23 10.90
C ALA A 55 -9.64 2.24 10.69
N ALA A 56 -9.33 0.94 10.60
CA ALA A 56 -10.34 -0.10 10.45
C ALA A 56 -11.30 -0.11 11.65
N ALA A 57 -10.76 -0.03 12.87
CA ALA A 57 -11.58 0.04 14.09
C ALA A 57 -12.49 1.27 14.07
N GLU A 58 -11.96 2.43 13.74
CA GLU A 58 -12.69 3.69 13.67
C GLU A 58 -13.82 3.65 12.62
N LEU A 59 -13.55 3.08 11.46
CA LEU A 59 -14.49 3.04 10.33
C LEU A 59 -15.42 1.82 10.35
N GLY A 60 -15.31 0.96 11.36
CA GLY A 60 -16.15 -0.24 11.47
C GLY A 60 -15.85 -1.31 10.42
N VAL A 61 -14.63 -1.37 9.94
CA VAL A 61 -14.19 -2.38 8.98
C VAL A 61 -13.48 -3.51 9.72
N ASP A 62 -13.62 -4.74 9.24
CA ASP A 62 -13.00 -5.91 9.86
C ASP A 62 -11.47 -5.74 9.91
N ARG A 63 -10.94 -5.68 11.13
CA ARG A 63 -9.53 -5.43 11.38
C ARG A 63 -8.63 -6.56 10.89
N LYS A 64 -9.09 -7.81 11.01
CA LYS A 64 -8.32 -8.98 10.55
C LYS A 64 -8.22 -9.03 9.03
N LEU A 65 -9.32 -8.73 8.33
CA LEU A 65 -9.31 -8.63 6.87
C LEU A 65 -8.35 -7.53 6.40
N MET A 66 -8.39 -6.36 7.05
CA MET A 66 -7.53 -5.26 6.68
C MET A 66 -6.06 -5.59 6.93
N ALA A 67 -5.75 -6.27 8.02
CA ALA A 67 -4.38 -6.71 8.31
C ALA A 67 -3.85 -7.64 7.21
N ARG A 68 -4.67 -8.58 6.75
CA ARG A 68 -4.28 -9.52 5.68
C ARG A 68 -4.05 -8.81 4.35
N ILE A 69 -4.96 -7.91 3.97
CA ILE A 69 -4.85 -7.16 2.73
C ILE A 69 -3.59 -6.27 2.77
N TYR A 70 -3.37 -5.58 3.87
CA TYR A 70 -2.23 -4.67 3.99
C TYR A 70 -0.89 -5.38 4.12
N GLU A 71 -0.86 -6.59 4.69
CA GLU A 71 0.37 -7.39 4.67
C GLU A 71 0.86 -7.60 3.23
N ASP A 72 -0.03 -8.03 2.34
CA ASP A 72 0.31 -8.22 0.93
C ASP A 72 0.61 -6.90 0.22
N LEU A 73 -0.18 -5.86 0.50
CA LEU A 73 0.01 -4.55 -0.12
C LEU A 73 1.37 -3.95 0.27
N ILE A 74 1.76 -4.05 1.54
CA ILE A 74 3.05 -3.54 2.01
C ILE A 74 4.20 -4.31 1.35
N GLU A 75 4.13 -5.64 1.32
CA GLU A 75 5.19 -6.45 0.69
C GLU A 75 5.28 -6.18 -0.81
N THR A 76 4.16 -6.04 -1.49
CA THR A 76 4.12 -5.64 -2.90
C THR A 76 4.72 -4.25 -3.10
N SER A 77 4.45 -3.33 -2.19
CA SER A 77 4.97 -1.96 -2.23
C SER A 77 6.48 -1.93 -2.03
N ILE A 78 7.01 -2.74 -1.11
CA ILE A 78 8.46 -2.87 -0.88
C ILE A 78 9.14 -3.41 -2.14
N ALA A 79 8.58 -4.45 -2.74
CA ALA A 79 9.12 -5.01 -3.98
C ALA A 79 9.13 -3.99 -5.13
N HIS A 80 8.03 -3.25 -5.28
CA HIS A 80 7.92 -2.18 -6.28
C HIS A 80 8.97 -1.08 -6.05
N GLU A 81 9.11 -0.63 -4.81
CA GLU A 81 10.08 0.40 -4.43
C GLU A 81 11.51 -0.07 -4.69
N MET A 82 11.81 -1.34 -4.39
CA MET A 82 13.11 -1.93 -4.64
C MET A 82 13.45 -1.93 -6.13
N ASP A 83 12.50 -2.34 -6.97
CA ASP A 83 12.66 -2.34 -8.42
C ASP A 83 12.89 -0.91 -8.95
N GLU A 84 12.14 0.06 -8.44
CA GLU A 84 12.28 1.46 -8.82
C GLU A 84 13.62 2.03 -8.36
N PHE A 85 14.07 1.68 -7.17
CA PHE A 85 15.38 2.07 -6.66
C PHE A 85 16.49 1.54 -7.59
N ASP A 86 16.45 0.26 -7.92
CA ASP A 86 17.44 -0.38 -8.78
C ASP A 86 17.43 0.23 -10.19
N ARG A 87 16.23 0.48 -10.74
CA ARG A 87 16.08 1.06 -12.08
C ARG A 87 16.67 2.48 -12.16
N THR A 88 16.47 3.29 -11.13
CA THR A 88 16.90 4.69 -11.13
C THR A 88 18.38 4.87 -10.80
N ARG A 89 19.06 3.83 -10.30
CA ARG A 89 20.51 3.84 -9.99
C ARG A 89 21.34 2.96 -10.93
N ALA A 90 20.69 2.39 -11.90
CA ALA A 90 21.38 1.56 -12.90
C ALA A 90 22.32 2.37 -13.79
#